data_353664081520c692645c3f6f5c9e936e
#
_entry.id   353664081520c692645c3f6f5c9e936e
#
_cell.length_a   1.000
_cell.length_b   1.000
_cell.length_c   1.000
_cell.angle_alpha   90.00
_cell.angle_beta   90.00
_cell.angle_gamma   90.00
#
_symmetry.space_group_name_H-M   'P 1'
#
loop_
_entity.id
_entity.type
_entity.pdbx_description
1 polymer ?
#
loop_
_entity_poly.entity_id
_entity_poly.type
_entity_poly.pdbx_seq_one_letter_code
_entity_poly.pdbx_strand_id
1 'polypeptide(L)'
;VKSLKEIINLPIISVFEGKEVGKIKNVVIDPQNGNVEYFLVDDQSMFSVKVVPMSKIMGIGDEALMIETSDLVMDAQKDPKVVDLLGKNVSVVNSKIFTKKGKNLGSVAEVFIDDENGKILGCEIEKEGTRKFISSDSVITYGKEVTIVEHDIHDKLMESIEEVFKGRKPDIESESEKVLEDTAEMIEKKQKEYLLGRELIKSILDGDRLIAYEGQIVTEELIKAAEEAGKFIELTLSVK
;
A
#
# COMPACT_ATOMS: atom_id res chain seq x y z
N VAL A 1 4.23 -12.57 -1.81
CA VAL A 1 3.71 -12.49 -3.19
C VAL A 1 2.72 -13.61 -3.43
N LYS A 2 1.57 -13.31 -4.01
CA LYS A 2 0.50 -14.26 -4.31
C LYS A 2 -0.01 -14.08 -5.74
N SER A 3 -0.40 -15.16 -6.40
CA SER A 3 -1.19 -15.08 -7.63
C SER A 3 -2.67 -14.83 -7.29
N LEU A 4 -3.42 -14.19 -8.20
CA LEU A 4 -4.85 -14.01 -7.97
C LEU A 4 -5.58 -15.35 -7.89
N LYS A 5 -5.11 -16.38 -8.60
CA LYS A 5 -5.68 -17.73 -8.53
C LYS A 5 -5.56 -18.36 -7.14
N GLU A 6 -4.46 -18.10 -6.43
CA GLU A 6 -4.29 -18.58 -5.04
C GLU A 6 -5.18 -17.82 -4.05
N ILE A 7 -5.51 -16.56 -4.35
CA ILE A 7 -6.30 -15.69 -3.49
C ILE A 7 -7.80 -15.92 -3.66
N ILE A 8 -8.25 -16.12 -4.89
CA ILE A 8 -9.68 -16.35 -5.19
C ILE A 8 -10.19 -17.61 -4.48
N ASN A 9 -11.36 -17.52 -3.88
CA ASN A 9 -12.02 -18.53 -3.04
C ASN A 9 -11.42 -18.74 -1.66
N LEU A 10 -10.35 -18.03 -1.25
CA LEU A 10 -9.92 -18.07 0.15
C LEU A 10 -11.05 -17.60 1.07
N PRO A 11 -11.26 -18.27 2.21
CA PRO A 11 -12.16 -17.77 3.24
C PRO A 11 -11.59 -16.50 3.87
N ILE A 12 -12.48 -15.59 4.24
CA ILE A 12 -12.17 -14.37 4.99
C ILE A 12 -12.51 -14.62 6.45
N ILE A 13 -11.50 -14.55 7.31
CA ILE A 13 -11.64 -14.83 8.74
C ILE A 13 -11.53 -13.52 9.54
N SER A 14 -12.52 -13.27 10.37
CA SER A 14 -12.44 -12.21 11.38
C SER A 14 -11.70 -12.72 12.61
N VAL A 15 -10.64 -12.00 13.00
CA VAL A 15 -9.81 -12.36 14.16
C VAL A 15 -10.58 -12.13 15.47
N PHE A 16 -11.28 -10.99 15.57
CA PHE A 16 -11.98 -10.62 16.79
C PHE A 16 -13.14 -11.58 17.11
N GLU A 17 -13.97 -11.94 16.12
CA GLU A 17 -15.10 -12.83 16.33
C GLU A 17 -14.76 -14.32 16.16
N GLY A 18 -13.57 -14.65 15.63
CA GLY A 18 -13.13 -16.02 15.39
C GLY A 18 -14.04 -16.79 14.42
N LYS A 19 -14.53 -16.10 13.36
CA LYS A 19 -15.48 -16.70 12.41
C LYS A 19 -15.15 -16.38 10.96
N GLU A 20 -15.58 -17.23 10.04
CA GLU A 20 -15.62 -16.98 8.62
C GLU A 20 -16.75 -15.98 8.31
N VAL A 21 -16.43 -14.92 7.54
CA VAL A 21 -17.38 -13.86 7.15
C VAL A 21 -17.74 -13.88 5.67
N GLY A 22 -17.15 -14.78 4.90
CA GLY A 22 -17.36 -14.97 3.48
C GLY A 22 -16.12 -15.49 2.78
N LYS A 23 -16.15 -15.51 1.44
CA LYS A 23 -15.01 -15.93 0.61
C LYS A 23 -14.66 -14.84 -0.41
N ILE A 24 -13.43 -14.82 -0.83
CA ILE A 24 -13.00 -13.92 -1.89
C ILE A 24 -13.58 -14.40 -3.22
N LYS A 25 -14.45 -13.60 -3.82
CA LYS A 25 -15.07 -13.88 -5.12
C LYS A 25 -14.23 -13.33 -6.27
N ASN A 26 -13.68 -12.15 -6.12
CA ASN A 26 -12.86 -11.46 -7.12
C ASN A 26 -12.12 -10.30 -6.47
N VAL A 27 -11.31 -9.61 -7.25
CA VAL A 27 -10.60 -8.38 -6.85
C VAL A 27 -11.11 -7.18 -7.62
N VAL A 28 -11.00 -6.00 -7.03
CA VAL A 28 -11.25 -4.71 -7.66
C VAL A 28 -9.93 -4.01 -7.84
N ILE A 29 -9.54 -3.83 -9.09
CA ILE A 29 -8.25 -3.23 -9.47
C ILE A 29 -8.44 -1.75 -9.77
N ASP A 30 -7.55 -0.92 -9.23
CA ASP A 30 -7.36 0.44 -9.70
C ASP A 30 -6.39 0.45 -10.88
N PRO A 31 -6.87 0.75 -12.11
CA PRO A 31 -6.03 0.74 -13.30
C PRO A 31 -5.03 1.88 -13.36
N GLN A 32 -5.21 2.94 -12.57
CA GLN A 32 -4.32 4.09 -12.54
C GLN A 32 -3.07 3.81 -11.71
N ASN A 33 -3.27 3.15 -10.56
CA ASN A 33 -2.20 2.83 -9.64
C ASN A 33 -1.64 1.41 -9.84
N GLY A 34 -2.34 0.55 -10.61
CA GLY A 34 -1.92 -0.82 -10.86
C GLY A 34 -1.91 -1.69 -9.59
N ASN A 35 -2.94 -1.53 -8.76
CA ASN A 35 -3.07 -2.27 -7.50
C ASN A 35 -4.49 -2.82 -7.30
N VAL A 36 -4.59 -3.84 -6.48
CA VAL A 36 -5.85 -4.34 -5.93
C VAL A 36 -6.25 -3.41 -4.78
N GLU A 37 -7.39 -2.74 -4.92
CA GLU A 37 -7.92 -1.82 -3.91
C GLU A 37 -8.91 -2.49 -2.97
N TYR A 38 -9.72 -3.43 -3.48
CA TYR A 38 -10.71 -4.14 -2.70
C TYR A 38 -10.81 -5.61 -3.13
N PHE A 39 -11.24 -6.44 -2.19
CA PHE A 39 -11.68 -7.80 -2.46
C PHE A 39 -13.20 -7.86 -2.48
N LEU A 40 -13.78 -8.40 -3.54
CA LEU A 40 -15.19 -8.73 -3.59
C LEU A 40 -15.45 -9.96 -2.73
N VAL A 41 -16.45 -9.87 -1.86
CA VAL A 41 -16.79 -10.93 -0.91
C VAL A 41 -18.07 -11.63 -1.37
N ASP A 42 -18.02 -12.95 -1.39
CA ASP A 42 -19.20 -13.81 -1.45
C ASP A 42 -19.59 -14.19 -0.02
N ASP A 43 -20.59 -13.48 0.50
CA ASP A 43 -21.20 -13.71 1.81
C ASP A 43 -22.56 -14.41 1.71
N GLN A 44 -22.84 -14.98 0.51
CA GLN A 44 -24.14 -15.60 0.16
C GLN A 44 -25.33 -14.62 0.17
N SER A 45 -25.08 -13.30 0.29
CA SER A 45 -26.16 -12.33 0.17
C SER A 45 -26.58 -12.17 -1.29
N MET A 46 -27.90 -12.24 -1.54
CA MET A 46 -28.44 -12.12 -2.90
C MET A 46 -28.62 -10.65 -3.35
N PHE A 47 -28.54 -9.69 -2.44
CA PHE A 47 -29.04 -8.33 -2.67
C PHE A 47 -27.99 -7.23 -2.59
N SER A 48 -26.77 -7.53 -2.16
CA SER A 48 -25.71 -6.54 -2.02
C SER A 48 -24.35 -7.07 -2.44
N VAL A 49 -23.55 -6.23 -3.07
CA VAL A 49 -22.15 -6.51 -3.36
C VAL A 49 -21.34 -6.08 -2.14
N LYS A 50 -20.64 -7.03 -1.53
CA LYS A 50 -19.79 -6.80 -0.38
C LYS A 50 -18.33 -6.71 -0.78
N VAL A 51 -17.59 -5.84 -0.10
CA VAL A 51 -16.16 -5.65 -0.33
C VAL A 51 -15.40 -5.49 0.98
N VAL A 52 -14.12 -5.85 0.93
CA VAL A 52 -13.14 -5.53 1.99
C VAL A 52 -12.02 -4.71 1.33
N PRO A 53 -11.67 -3.52 1.88
CA PRO A 53 -10.53 -2.74 1.39
C PRO A 53 -9.21 -3.46 1.63
N MET A 54 -8.28 -3.42 0.66
CA MET A 54 -6.92 -3.96 0.83
C MET A 54 -6.23 -3.39 2.06
N SER A 55 -6.41 -2.10 2.34
CA SER A 55 -5.82 -1.41 3.51
C SER A 55 -6.34 -1.90 4.86
N LYS A 56 -7.36 -2.75 4.89
CA LYS A 56 -7.95 -3.34 6.10
C LYS A 56 -7.63 -4.82 6.26
N ILE A 57 -6.83 -5.37 5.35
CA ILE A 57 -6.34 -6.74 5.43
C ILE A 57 -5.18 -6.80 6.44
N MET A 58 -5.22 -7.74 7.35
CA MET A 58 -4.13 -8.02 8.28
C MET A 58 -3.06 -8.92 7.64
N GLY A 59 -3.48 -9.79 6.73
CA GLY A 59 -2.60 -10.69 6.00
C GLY A 59 -3.36 -11.63 5.08
N ILE A 60 -2.69 -12.07 4.02
CA ILE A 60 -3.18 -13.06 3.06
C ILE A 60 -2.32 -14.31 3.19
N GLY A 61 -2.81 -15.31 3.92
CA GLY A 61 -2.14 -16.59 4.07
C GLY A 61 -2.40 -17.54 2.90
N ASP A 62 -1.93 -18.78 3.03
CA ASP A 62 -2.14 -19.81 2.01
C ASP A 62 -3.58 -20.37 2.05
N GLU A 63 -4.25 -20.29 3.21
CA GLU A 63 -5.56 -20.87 3.41
C GLU A 63 -6.66 -19.88 3.80
N ALA A 64 -6.30 -18.63 4.12
CA ALA A 64 -7.27 -17.62 4.53
C ALA A 64 -6.73 -16.18 4.35
N LEU A 65 -7.66 -15.26 4.14
CA LEU A 65 -7.45 -13.84 4.28
C LEU A 65 -7.95 -13.40 5.67
N MET A 66 -7.11 -12.68 6.40
CA MET A 66 -7.38 -12.24 7.77
C MET A 66 -7.79 -10.78 7.84
N ILE A 67 -8.88 -10.50 8.55
CA ILE A 67 -9.32 -9.13 8.88
C ILE A 67 -9.52 -9.01 10.40
N GLU A 68 -9.48 -7.79 10.92
CA GLU A 68 -9.61 -7.54 12.35
C GLU A 68 -11.02 -7.88 12.85
N THR A 69 -12.05 -7.29 12.24
CA THR A 69 -13.46 -7.42 12.63
C THR A 69 -14.37 -7.62 11.42
N SER A 70 -15.51 -8.24 11.63
CA SER A 70 -16.46 -8.57 10.55
C SER A 70 -17.16 -7.34 9.92
N ASP A 71 -17.22 -6.21 10.61
CA ASP A 71 -17.81 -4.95 10.13
C ASP A 71 -16.94 -4.27 9.05
N LEU A 72 -15.69 -4.72 8.86
CA LEU A 72 -14.84 -4.32 7.74
C LEU A 72 -15.35 -4.84 6.39
N VAL A 73 -16.22 -5.85 6.39
CA VAL A 73 -16.96 -6.29 5.20
C VAL A 73 -18.12 -5.34 4.96
N MET A 74 -17.93 -4.40 4.06
CA MET A 74 -18.86 -3.30 3.82
C MET A 74 -19.64 -3.47 2.52
N ASP A 75 -20.78 -2.80 2.42
CA ASP A 75 -21.54 -2.72 1.19
C ASP A 75 -20.84 -1.80 0.19
N ALA A 76 -20.59 -2.31 -1.02
CA ALA A 76 -19.90 -1.57 -2.07
C ALA A 76 -20.58 -0.24 -2.44
N GLN A 77 -21.92 -0.15 -2.28
CA GLN A 77 -22.67 1.07 -2.59
C GLN A 77 -22.39 2.20 -1.59
N LYS A 78 -21.85 1.90 -0.41
CA LYS A 78 -21.53 2.90 0.61
C LYS A 78 -20.24 3.66 0.34
N ASP A 79 -19.41 3.15 -0.56
CA ASP A 79 -18.14 3.79 -0.93
C ASP A 79 -18.16 4.21 -2.41
N PRO A 80 -18.21 5.53 -2.70
CA PRO A 80 -18.20 6.05 -4.07
C PRO A 80 -16.99 5.61 -4.88
N LYS A 81 -15.82 5.40 -4.25
CA LYS A 81 -14.60 4.91 -4.90
C LYS A 81 -14.80 3.47 -5.40
N VAL A 82 -15.41 2.62 -4.60
CA VAL A 82 -15.74 1.25 -5.01
C VAL A 82 -16.69 1.24 -6.20
N VAL A 83 -17.74 2.07 -6.15
CA VAL A 83 -18.73 2.17 -7.24
C VAL A 83 -18.06 2.61 -8.55
N ASP A 84 -17.17 3.62 -8.50
CA ASP A 84 -16.41 4.08 -9.67
C ASP A 84 -15.51 2.97 -10.23
N LEU A 85 -14.74 2.29 -9.38
CA LEU A 85 -13.85 1.21 -9.81
C LEU A 85 -14.61 0.01 -10.37
N LEU A 86 -15.72 -0.39 -9.75
CA LEU A 86 -16.60 -1.43 -10.28
C LEU A 86 -17.21 -1.03 -11.63
N GLY A 87 -17.54 0.26 -11.78
CA GLY A 87 -18.03 0.81 -13.05
C GLY A 87 -17.00 0.72 -14.18
N LYS A 88 -15.72 0.89 -13.89
CA LYS A 88 -14.62 0.70 -14.85
C LYS A 88 -14.48 -0.77 -15.28
N ASN A 89 -14.94 -1.70 -14.45
CA ASN A 89 -14.98 -3.14 -14.72
C ASN A 89 -13.65 -3.67 -15.27
N VAL A 90 -12.54 -3.30 -14.66
CA VAL A 90 -11.19 -3.75 -15.06
C VAL A 90 -11.05 -5.23 -14.77
N SER A 91 -10.67 -6.00 -15.79
CA SER A 91 -10.38 -7.44 -15.67
C SER A 91 -9.06 -7.72 -16.36
N VAL A 92 -8.01 -7.91 -15.56
CA VAL A 92 -6.67 -8.13 -16.11
C VAL A 92 -6.50 -9.59 -16.56
N VAL A 93 -6.91 -10.55 -15.72
CA VAL A 93 -6.87 -11.97 -16.11
C VAL A 93 -7.80 -12.22 -17.29
N ASN A 94 -7.33 -12.97 -18.26
CA ASN A 94 -7.96 -13.25 -19.56
C ASN A 94 -8.06 -12.04 -20.51
N SER A 95 -7.59 -10.85 -20.14
CA SER A 95 -7.52 -9.72 -21.07
C SER A 95 -6.49 -10.01 -22.18
N LYS A 96 -6.77 -9.51 -23.39
CA LYS A 96 -5.79 -9.54 -24.48
C LYS A 96 -4.69 -8.54 -24.18
N ILE A 97 -3.45 -8.89 -24.53
CA ILE A 97 -2.32 -8.02 -24.30
C ILE A 97 -1.73 -7.52 -25.63
N PHE A 98 -1.58 -6.21 -25.73
CA PHE A 98 -1.03 -5.56 -26.92
C PHE A 98 0.09 -4.61 -26.54
N THR A 99 1.10 -4.53 -27.41
CA THR A 99 2.06 -3.43 -27.31
C THR A 99 1.42 -2.12 -27.74
N LYS A 100 1.98 -1.00 -27.32
CA LYS A 100 1.60 0.36 -27.75
C LYS A 100 1.60 0.53 -29.29
N LYS A 101 2.34 -0.32 -30.02
CA LYS A 101 2.37 -0.35 -31.49
C LYS A 101 1.36 -1.33 -32.10
N GLY A 102 0.46 -1.91 -31.32
CA GLY A 102 -0.62 -2.80 -31.79
C GLY A 102 -0.19 -4.25 -32.03
N LYS A 103 1.00 -4.69 -31.59
CA LYS A 103 1.39 -6.10 -31.71
C LYS A 103 0.72 -6.90 -30.59
N ASN A 104 0.01 -7.97 -30.98
CA ASN A 104 -0.62 -8.90 -30.03
C ASN A 104 0.43 -9.83 -29.41
N LEU A 105 0.47 -9.89 -28.08
CA LEU A 105 1.36 -10.73 -27.28
C LEU A 105 0.63 -11.94 -26.66
N GLY A 106 -0.66 -12.14 -26.92
CA GLY A 106 -1.48 -13.20 -26.37
C GLY A 106 -2.51 -12.67 -25.38
N SER A 107 -2.73 -13.38 -24.30
CA SER A 107 -3.62 -13.01 -23.20
C SER A 107 -2.92 -13.16 -21.85
N VAL A 108 -3.41 -12.43 -20.85
CA VAL A 108 -2.95 -12.56 -19.47
C VAL A 108 -3.54 -13.84 -18.90
N ALA A 109 -2.69 -14.78 -18.51
CA ALA A 109 -3.08 -16.04 -17.92
C ALA A 109 -3.20 -15.93 -16.37
N GLU A 110 -2.33 -15.11 -15.76
CA GLU A 110 -2.31 -14.92 -14.32
C GLU A 110 -1.73 -13.54 -13.94
N VAL A 111 -2.10 -13.06 -12.77
CA VAL A 111 -1.61 -11.80 -12.18
C VAL A 111 -1.02 -12.09 -10.83
N PHE A 112 0.13 -11.52 -10.55
CA PHE A 112 0.85 -11.64 -9.28
C PHE A 112 0.83 -10.32 -8.55
N ILE A 113 0.47 -10.36 -7.28
CA ILE A 113 0.39 -9.18 -6.42
C ILE A 113 1.30 -9.32 -5.20
N ASP A 114 1.65 -8.18 -4.67
CA ASP A 114 2.19 -8.05 -3.34
C ASP A 114 1.05 -8.25 -2.33
N ASP A 115 1.18 -9.20 -1.45
CA ASP A 115 0.17 -9.59 -0.46
C ASP A 115 0.08 -8.62 0.72
N GLU A 116 1.04 -7.71 0.87
CA GLU A 116 1.03 -6.68 1.91
C GLU A 116 0.28 -5.41 1.48
N ASN A 117 0.46 -4.99 0.24
CA ASN A 117 -0.07 -3.68 -0.25
C ASN A 117 -0.99 -3.79 -1.47
N GLY A 118 -1.16 -4.97 -2.06
CA GLY A 118 -2.01 -5.22 -3.22
C GLY A 118 -1.44 -4.77 -4.56
N LYS A 119 -0.19 -4.28 -4.63
CA LYS A 119 0.43 -3.81 -5.87
C LYS A 119 0.60 -4.97 -6.86
N ILE A 120 0.19 -4.77 -8.11
CA ILE A 120 0.45 -5.73 -9.17
C ILE A 120 1.94 -5.72 -9.46
N LEU A 121 2.59 -6.87 -9.31
CA LEU A 121 4.02 -7.04 -9.52
C LEU A 121 4.33 -7.45 -10.95
N GLY A 122 3.48 -8.27 -11.54
CA GLY A 122 3.62 -8.74 -12.91
C GLY A 122 2.49 -9.64 -13.35
N CYS A 123 2.56 -10.06 -14.59
CA CYS A 123 1.58 -10.95 -15.21
C CYS A 123 2.27 -12.10 -15.94
N GLU A 124 1.67 -13.29 -15.85
CA GLU A 124 1.94 -14.38 -16.78
C GLU A 124 1.11 -14.15 -18.04
N ILE A 125 1.74 -14.23 -19.21
CA ILE A 125 1.07 -14.12 -20.49
C ILE A 125 1.18 -15.44 -21.24
N GLU A 126 0.12 -15.79 -21.97
CA GLU A 126 0.09 -17.00 -22.79
C GLU A 126 -0.21 -16.66 -24.24
N LYS A 127 0.61 -17.20 -25.14
CA LYS A 127 0.41 -17.13 -26.58
C LYS A 127 0.79 -18.45 -27.23
N GLU A 128 -0.16 -19.08 -27.93
CA GLU A 128 0.06 -20.31 -28.70
C GLU A 128 0.73 -21.43 -27.87
N GLY A 129 0.32 -21.55 -26.58
CA GLY A 129 0.88 -22.53 -25.65
C GLY A 129 2.23 -22.17 -25.04
N THR A 130 2.81 -21.02 -25.40
CA THR A 130 4.02 -20.51 -24.78
C THR A 130 3.66 -19.52 -23.68
N ARG A 131 4.26 -19.69 -22.49
CA ARG A 131 4.09 -18.82 -21.35
C ARG A 131 5.33 -17.98 -21.11
N LYS A 132 5.15 -16.73 -20.81
CA LYS A 132 6.18 -15.76 -20.47
C LYS A 132 5.67 -14.86 -19.34
N PHE A 133 6.58 -14.15 -18.70
CA PHE A 133 6.26 -13.22 -17.61
C PHE A 133 6.65 -11.80 -18.01
N ILE A 134 5.86 -10.84 -17.56
CA ILE A 134 6.12 -9.41 -17.72
C ILE A 134 6.03 -8.71 -16.37
N SER A 135 6.94 -7.76 -16.14
CA SER A 135 6.84 -6.86 -14.98
C SER A 135 5.72 -5.84 -15.20
N SER A 136 5.01 -5.48 -14.12
CA SER A 136 4.02 -4.40 -14.13
C SER A 136 4.61 -3.06 -14.57
N ASP A 137 5.93 -2.84 -14.41
CA ASP A 137 6.61 -1.62 -14.86
C ASP A 137 6.57 -1.44 -16.38
N SER A 138 6.32 -2.52 -17.12
CA SER A 138 6.14 -2.49 -18.57
C SER A 138 4.68 -2.30 -18.98
N VAL A 139 3.73 -2.27 -18.04
CA VAL A 139 2.31 -2.10 -18.33
C VAL A 139 1.95 -0.63 -18.29
N ILE A 140 1.34 -0.15 -19.38
CA ILE A 140 0.85 1.23 -19.51
C ILE A 140 -0.57 1.36 -18.99
N THR A 141 -1.40 0.33 -19.28
CA THR A 141 -2.83 0.39 -18.96
C THR A 141 -3.38 -1.00 -18.66
N TYR A 142 -4.05 -1.12 -17.55
CA TYR A 142 -4.93 -2.25 -17.22
C TYR A 142 -6.36 -1.89 -17.62
N GLY A 143 -6.90 -2.55 -18.63
CA GLY A 143 -8.24 -2.25 -19.15
C GLY A 143 -9.24 -3.38 -18.88
N LYS A 144 -10.49 -3.15 -19.33
CA LYS A 144 -11.55 -4.13 -19.22
C LYS A 144 -11.33 -5.37 -20.08
N GLU A 145 -10.84 -5.17 -21.29
CA GLU A 145 -10.69 -6.22 -22.31
C GLU A 145 -9.26 -6.36 -22.81
N VAL A 146 -8.47 -5.30 -22.62
CA VAL A 146 -7.12 -5.18 -23.19
C VAL A 146 -6.17 -4.59 -22.18
N THR A 147 -5.03 -5.24 -22.01
CA THR A 147 -3.87 -4.69 -21.30
C THR A 147 -2.86 -4.17 -22.32
N ILE A 148 -2.40 -2.94 -22.15
CA ILE A 148 -1.44 -2.28 -23.03
C ILE A 148 -0.07 -2.22 -22.37
N VAL A 149 0.95 -2.64 -23.09
CA VAL A 149 2.34 -2.63 -22.64
C VAL A 149 3.25 -1.82 -23.56
N GLU A 150 4.45 -1.51 -23.09
CA GLU A 150 5.46 -0.80 -23.87
C GLU A 150 5.84 -1.58 -25.16
N HIS A 151 6.39 -0.87 -26.14
CA HIS A 151 6.69 -1.45 -27.45
C HIS A 151 7.94 -2.35 -27.48
N ASP A 152 8.88 -2.10 -26.60
CA ASP A 152 10.18 -2.78 -26.46
C ASP A 152 10.12 -4.01 -25.52
N ILE A 153 8.90 -4.49 -25.26
CA ILE A 153 8.63 -5.56 -24.30
C ILE A 153 9.33 -6.89 -24.64
N HIS A 154 9.70 -7.12 -25.92
CA HIS A 154 10.29 -8.39 -26.34
C HIS A 154 11.56 -8.75 -25.58
N ASP A 155 12.41 -7.76 -25.32
CA ASP A 155 13.67 -7.93 -24.62
C ASP A 155 13.48 -7.97 -23.09
N LYS A 156 12.26 -7.72 -22.64
CA LYS A 156 11.84 -7.70 -21.22
C LYS A 156 10.91 -8.86 -20.84
N LEU A 157 10.65 -9.77 -21.78
CA LEU A 157 9.92 -11.00 -21.46
C LEU A 157 10.81 -11.95 -20.68
N MET A 158 10.29 -12.46 -19.58
CA MET A 158 10.99 -13.33 -18.63
C MET A 158 10.45 -14.75 -18.71
N GLU A 159 11.30 -15.72 -18.36
CA GLU A 159 10.93 -17.15 -18.38
C GLU A 159 10.24 -17.58 -17.08
N SER A 160 10.44 -16.85 -16.00
CA SER A 160 9.86 -17.17 -14.70
C SER A 160 9.44 -15.92 -13.94
N ILE A 161 8.55 -16.10 -12.97
CA ILE A 161 8.08 -15.01 -12.12
C ILE A 161 9.17 -14.52 -11.16
N GLU A 162 10.09 -15.39 -10.77
CA GLU A 162 11.24 -15.03 -9.91
C GLU A 162 12.15 -14.02 -10.59
N GLU A 163 12.25 -14.04 -11.93
CA GLU A 163 13.01 -13.04 -12.68
C GLU A 163 12.36 -11.66 -12.60
N VAL A 164 11.02 -11.61 -12.56
CA VAL A 164 10.27 -10.36 -12.36
C VAL A 164 10.65 -9.72 -11.02
N PHE A 165 10.86 -10.52 -10.00
CA PHE A 165 11.20 -10.04 -8.65
C PHE A 165 12.68 -9.72 -8.47
N LYS A 166 13.60 -10.44 -9.14
CA LYS A 166 15.05 -10.18 -9.06
C LYS A 166 15.46 -8.80 -9.58
N GLY A 167 14.68 -8.24 -10.49
CA GLY A 167 14.90 -6.89 -11.03
C GLY A 167 14.39 -5.77 -10.13
N ARG A 168 13.59 -6.08 -9.12
CA ARG A 168 13.11 -5.13 -8.14
C ARG A 168 14.00 -5.20 -6.90
N LYS A 169 14.73 -4.12 -6.62
CA LYS A 169 15.11 -3.83 -5.23
C LYS A 169 13.80 -3.74 -4.46
N PRO A 170 13.70 -4.32 -3.26
CA PRO A 170 12.52 -4.10 -2.45
C PRO A 170 12.32 -2.59 -2.31
N ASP A 171 11.17 -2.09 -2.73
CA ASP A 171 10.75 -0.68 -2.58
C ASP A 171 10.61 -0.27 -1.09
N ILE A 172 11.06 -1.16 -0.18
CA ILE A 172 11.07 -0.97 1.27
C ILE A 172 11.96 0.22 1.68
N GLU A 173 12.98 0.59 0.87
CA GLU A 173 13.87 1.70 1.21
C GLU A 173 13.34 3.08 0.79
N SER A 174 12.55 3.21 -0.29
CA SER A 174 12.14 4.53 -0.78
C SER A 174 10.80 5.03 -0.22
N GLU A 175 9.83 4.15 0.05
CA GLU A 175 8.57 4.57 0.70
C GLU A 175 8.70 4.59 2.23
N SER A 176 9.44 3.65 2.83
CA SER A 176 9.69 3.68 4.27
C SER A 176 10.63 4.83 4.69
N GLU A 177 11.64 5.19 3.90
CA GLU A 177 12.46 6.37 4.18
C GLU A 177 11.64 7.66 4.01
N LYS A 178 10.83 7.77 2.97
CA LYS A 178 9.98 8.95 2.75
C LYS A 178 8.85 9.06 3.77
N VAL A 179 8.20 7.96 4.13
CA VAL A 179 7.18 7.92 5.19
C VAL A 179 7.82 8.14 6.57
N LEU A 180 9.02 7.63 6.81
CA LEU A 180 9.77 7.88 8.04
C LEU A 180 10.27 9.32 8.11
N GLU A 181 10.76 9.92 7.01
CA GLU A 181 11.14 11.34 6.95
C GLU A 181 9.92 12.24 7.12
N ASP A 182 8.82 12.03 6.37
CA ASP A 182 7.59 12.81 6.51
C ASP A 182 6.96 12.65 7.91
N THR A 183 7.04 11.45 8.50
CA THR A 183 6.53 11.18 9.86
C THR A 183 7.46 11.79 10.91
N ALA A 184 8.77 11.71 10.73
CA ALA A 184 9.75 12.31 11.62
C ALA A 184 9.65 13.85 11.62
N GLU A 185 9.56 14.47 10.44
CA GLU A 185 9.34 15.91 10.30
C GLU A 185 8.00 16.36 10.92
N MET A 186 6.94 15.58 10.76
CA MET A 186 5.63 15.88 11.33
C MET A 186 5.65 15.75 12.88
N ILE A 187 6.33 14.75 13.41
CA ILE A 187 6.52 14.57 14.86
C ILE A 187 7.37 15.72 15.41
N GLU A 188 8.48 16.04 14.76
CA GLU A 188 9.36 17.13 15.17
C GLU A 188 8.65 18.48 15.15
N LYS A 189 7.87 18.75 14.10
CA LYS A 189 7.04 19.96 14.01
C LYS A 189 6.00 20.04 15.13
N LYS A 190 5.31 18.95 15.43
CA LYS A 190 4.33 18.89 16.54
C LYS A 190 5.01 19.05 17.90
N GLN A 191 6.21 18.51 18.09
CA GLN A 191 6.98 18.69 19.32
C GLN A 191 7.39 20.15 19.50
N LYS A 192 7.85 20.82 18.44
CA LYS A 192 8.18 22.25 18.47
C LYS A 192 6.95 23.12 18.75
N GLU A 193 5.82 22.85 18.10
CA GLU A 193 4.55 23.53 18.36
C GLU A 193 4.07 23.33 19.82
N TYR A 194 4.25 22.13 20.38
CA TYR A 194 3.90 21.83 21.77
C TYR A 194 4.76 22.61 22.77
N LEU A 195 6.03 22.85 22.47
CA LEU A 195 6.97 23.55 23.34
C LEU A 195 6.79 25.06 23.33
N LEU A 196 6.38 25.63 22.19
CA LEU A 196 6.26 27.07 22.03
C LEU A 196 5.27 27.69 23.02
N GLY A 197 5.71 28.76 23.69
CA GLY A 197 4.91 29.50 24.66
C GLY A 197 4.78 28.85 26.03
N ARG A 198 5.37 27.66 26.26
CA ARG A 198 5.41 27.01 27.56
C ARG A 198 6.51 27.60 28.42
N GLU A 199 6.35 27.47 29.73
CA GLU A 199 7.30 27.97 30.74
C GLU A 199 8.20 26.82 31.21
N LEU A 200 9.53 27.09 31.32
CA LEU A 200 10.49 26.14 31.84
C LEU A 200 10.38 26.00 33.37
N ILE A 201 10.32 24.76 33.83
CA ILE A 201 10.31 24.41 35.27
C ILE A 201 11.71 24.14 35.82
N LYS A 202 12.72 24.13 34.93
CA LYS A 202 14.13 23.86 35.30
C LYS A 202 15.05 24.53 34.30
N SER A 203 16.19 25.03 34.78
CA SER A 203 17.26 25.57 33.94
C SER A 203 17.94 24.47 33.13
N ILE A 204 18.32 24.77 31.90
CA ILE A 204 19.01 23.85 30.97
C ILE A 204 20.44 24.33 30.78
N LEU A 205 21.39 23.44 31.01
CA LEU A 205 22.82 23.69 30.93
C LEU A 205 23.48 22.75 29.91
N ASP A 206 24.47 23.28 29.21
CA ASP A 206 25.41 22.50 28.40
C ASP A 206 26.82 22.66 29.01
N GLY A 207 27.19 21.69 29.85
CA GLY A 207 28.36 21.86 30.75
C GLY A 207 28.17 23.04 31.69
N ASP A 208 29.08 24.01 31.65
CA ASP A 208 29.00 25.25 32.44
C ASP A 208 28.25 26.39 31.72
N ARG A 209 27.77 26.17 30.51
CA ARG A 209 27.04 27.17 29.71
C ARG A 209 25.52 27.04 29.94
N LEU A 210 24.93 28.14 30.42
CA LEU A 210 23.47 28.24 30.55
C LEU A 210 22.85 28.46 29.19
N ILE A 211 21.92 27.54 28.79
CA ILE A 211 21.12 27.63 27.53
C ILE A 211 19.80 28.34 27.86
N ALA A 212 19.13 27.95 28.94
CA ALA A 212 17.87 28.52 29.35
C ALA A 212 17.74 28.48 30.89
N TYR A 213 17.05 29.46 31.48
CA TYR A 213 16.79 29.53 32.91
C TYR A 213 15.36 29.13 33.25
N GLU A 214 15.16 28.66 34.48
CA GLU A 214 13.85 28.35 35.04
C GLU A 214 12.92 29.56 34.98
N GLY A 215 11.65 29.35 34.58
CA GLY A 215 10.66 30.41 34.37
C GLY A 215 10.75 31.10 33.01
N GLN A 216 11.71 30.77 32.18
CA GLN A 216 11.79 31.30 30.80
C GLN A 216 10.72 30.68 29.89
N ILE A 217 10.10 31.52 29.05
CA ILE A 217 9.18 31.07 28.04
C ILE A 217 9.93 30.52 26.84
N VAL A 218 9.52 29.36 26.36
CA VAL A 218 10.11 28.69 25.19
C VAL A 218 9.75 29.42 23.93
N THR A 219 10.77 29.89 23.21
CA THR A 219 10.69 30.54 21.91
C THR A 219 11.34 29.67 20.84
N GLU A 220 11.09 29.97 19.55
CA GLU A 220 11.77 29.27 18.44
C GLU A 220 13.30 29.36 18.53
N GLU A 221 13.83 30.49 18.95
CA GLU A 221 15.26 30.70 19.13
C GLU A 221 15.84 29.80 20.22
N LEU A 222 15.07 29.60 21.31
CA LEU A 222 15.45 28.73 22.39
C LEU A 222 15.42 27.26 21.98
N ILE A 223 14.42 26.85 21.22
CA ILE A 223 14.32 25.49 20.66
C ILE A 223 15.55 25.22 19.80
N LYS A 224 15.90 26.14 18.91
CA LYS A 224 17.05 26.00 18.02
C LYS A 224 18.38 25.93 18.80
N ALA A 225 18.53 26.75 19.82
CA ALA A 225 19.72 26.72 20.69
C ALA A 225 19.86 25.40 21.46
N ALA A 226 18.73 24.82 21.90
CA ALA A 226 18.70 23.53 22.56
C ALA A 226 18.99 22.37 21.57
N GLU A 227 18.55 22.45 20.33
CA GLU A 227 18.89 21.48 19.29
C GLU A 227 20.39 21.51 18.96
N GLU A 228 20.96 22.69 18.74
CA GLU A 228 22.40 22.86 18.46
C GLU A 228 23.30 22.36 19.61
N ALA A 229 22.79 22.43 20.83
CA ALA A 229 23.47 21.91 22.02
C ALA A 229 23.17 20.44 22.34
N GLY A 230 22.32 19.75 21.51
CA GLY A 230 21.88 18.38 21.77
C GLY A 230 21.01 18.22 23.02
N LYS A 231 20.35 19.31 23.48
CA LYS A 231 19.55 19.39 24.71
C LYS A 231 18.04 19.45 24.46
N PHE A 232 17.60 19.15 23.26
CA PHE A 232 16.18 19.20 22.86
C PHE A 232 15.29 18.30 23.72
N ILE A 233 15.74 17.06 24.03
CA ILE A 233 15.01 16.13 24.90
C ILE A 233 14.89 16.69 26.30
N GLU A 234 15.96 17.30 26.83
CA GLU A 234 15.97 17.92 28.19
C GLU A 234 15.00 19.12 28.21
N LEU A 235 14.95 19.92 27.14
CA LEU A 235 13.98 21.01 26.97
C LEU A 235 12.53 20.47 27.00
N THR A 236 12.25 19.39 26.26
CA THR A 236 10.92 18.79 26.21
C THR A 236 10.43 18.29 27.57
N LEU A 237 11.31 17.75 28.37
CA LEU A 237 11.01 17.23 29.71
C LEU A 237 10.96 18.33 30.82
N SER A 238 11.34 19.56 30.46
CA SER A 238 11.50 20.65 31.42
C SER A 238 10.46 21.78 31.28
N VAL A 239 9.36 21.53 30.60
CA VAL A 239 8.24 22.48 30.39
C VAL A 239 6.96 22.06 31.10
N LYS A 240 6.12 23.03 31.48
CA LYS A 240 4.76 22.80 32.02
C LYS A 240 3.66 23.45 31.18
#